data_551403fbf08b27d330420924af514560
#
_entry.id   551403fbf08b27d330420924af514560
#
_cell.length_a   1.000
_cell.length_b   1.000
_cell.length_c   1.000
_cell.angle_alpha   90.00
_cell.angle_beta   90.00
_cell.angle_gamma   90.00
#
_symmetry.space_group_name_H-M   'P 1'
#
loop_
_entity.id
_entity.type
_entity.pdbx_description
1 polymer ?
#
loop_
_entity_poly.entity_id
_entity_poly.type
_entity_poly.pdbx_seq_one_letter_code
_entity_poly.pdbx_strand_id
1 'polypeptide(L)'
;MSKLTDRIEKLERDCFTLREALKALILNDRRCMHEVGAKCVTGEFGDGEQDDIELGIRFYKKGAMLGDIDCQWDYAMMLYSGEHMPRDKRKALFWFKKAMENPSAASAYELDRKKDAREMYEIVRAELAGKKKAGKKKKQPRDLKPKKTS
;
A
#
# COMPACT_ATOMS: atom_id res chain seq x y z
N MET A 1 -14.88 13.96 -36.05
CA MET A 1 -15.28 12.56 -35.71
C MET A 1 -14.46 12.02 -34.52
N SER A 2 -13.14 12.18 -34.45
CA SER A 2 -12.30 11.62 -33.38
C SER A 2 -12.69 12.09 -31.94
N LYS A 3 -12.85 13.40 -31.73
CA LYS A 3 -13.15 13.93 -30.38
C LYS A 3 -14.48 13.46 -29.76
N LEU A 4 -15.49 13.16 -30.56
CA LEU A 4 -16.76 12.64 -30.08
C LEU A 4 -16.63 11.15 -29.75
N THR A 5 -15.95 10.39 -30.58
CA THR A 5 -15.66 8.98 -30.35
C THR A 5 -14.84 8.80 -29.07
N ASP A 6 -13.78 9.60 -28.89
CA ASP A 6 -12.93 9.58 -27.71
C ASP A 6 -13.74 9.89 -26.41
N ARG A 7 -14.69 10.84 -26.49
CA ARG A 7 -15.58 11.15 -25.37
C ARG A 7 -16.55 10.03 -25.04
N ILE A 8 -17.09 9.36 -26.07
CA ILE A 8 -17.99 8.21 -25.86
C ILE A 8 -17.22 7.07 -25.20
N GLU A 9 -16.06 6.71 -25.73
CA GLU A 9 -15.21 5.65 -25.16
C GLU A 9 -14.80 5.97 -23.72
N LYS A 10 -14.50 7.24 -23.42
CA LYS A 10 -14.22 7.66 -22.03
C LYS A 10 -15.43 7.46 -21.13
N LEU A 11 -16.63 7.91 -21.54
CA LEU A 11 -17.85 7.75 -20.76
C LEU A 11 -18.21 6.27 -20.53
N GLU A 12 -17.96 5.41 -21.51
CA GLU A 12 -18.17 3.96 -21.38
C GLU A 12 -17.21 3.36 -20.35
N ARG A 13 -15.92 3.74 -20.38
CA ARG A 13 -14.95 3.34 -19.36
C ARG A 13 -15.35 3.82 -17.96
N ASP A 14 -15.73 5.08 -17.82
CA ASP A 14 -16.16 5.66 -16.54
C ASP A 14 -17.39 4.96 -15.98
N CYS A 15 -18.39 4.65 -16.83
CA CYS A 15 -19.57 3.88 -16.43
C CYS A 15 -19.24 2.47 -16.00
N PHE A 16 -18.31 1.80 -16.69
CA PHE A 16 -17.85 0.46 -16.31
C PHE A 16 -17.14 0.49 -14.96
N THR A 17 -16.27 1.47 -14.76
CA THR A 17 -15.53 1.68 -13.49
C THR A 17 -16.47 1.88 -12.31
N LEU A 18 -17.45 2.77 -12.46
CA LEU A 18 -18.43 3.04 -11.42
C LEU A 18 -19.25 1.79 -11.08
N ARG A 19 -19.60 0.99 -12.08
CA ARG A 19 -20.33 -0.26 -11.88
C ARG A 19 -19.52 -1.27 -11.08
N GLU A 20 -18.24 -1.47 -11.44
CA GLU A 20 -17.37 -2.41 -10.73
C GLU A 20 -17.01 -1.92 -9.33
N ALA A 21 -16.76 -0.62 -9.16
CA ALA A 21 -16.57 -0.02 -7.86
C ALA A 21 -17.81 -0.20 -6.95
N LEU A 22 -18.99 -0.02 -7.50
CA LEU A 22 -20.25 -0.22 -6.77
C LEU A 22 -20.45 -1.68 -6.37
N LYS A 23 -20.18 -2.63 -7.28
CA LYS A 23 -20.21 -4.07 -6.97
C LYS A 23 -19.23 -4.42 -5.85
N ALA A 24 -17.98 -3.96 -5.94
CA ALA A 24 -16.97 -4.21 -4.93
C ALA A 24 -17.42 -3.71 -3.55
N LEU A 25 -18.04 -2.53 -3.49
CA LEU A 25 -18.54 -1.93 -2.25
C LEU A 25 -19.77 -2.63 -1.70
N ILE A 26 -20.76 -2.95 -2.54
CA ILE A 26 -22.03 -3.57 -2.13
C ILE A 26 -21.80 -5.02 -1.69
N LEU A 27 -21.01 -5.77 -2.44
CA LEU A 27 -20.77 -7.18 -2.18
C LEU A 27 -19.64 -7.42 -1.18
N ASN A 28 -18.91 -6.39 -0.76
CA ASN A 28 -17.65 -6.51 0.00
C ASN A 28 -16.67 -7.49 -0.67
N ASP A 29 -16.67 -7.53 -2.01
CA ASP A 29 -15.82 -8.43 -2.77
C ASP A 29 -14.38 -7.91 -2.78
N ARG A 30 -13.53 -8.60 -2.02
CA ARG A 30 -12.12 -8.25 -1.85
C ARG A 30 -11.32 -8.31 -3.16
N ARG A 31 -11.64 -9.25 -4.08
CA ARG A 31 -10.94 -9.36 -5.38
C ARG A 31 -11.32 -8.21 -6.30
N CYS A 32 -12.60 -7.88 -6.37
CA CYS A 32 -13.05 -6.69 -7.09
C CYS A 32 -12.42 -5.41 -6.54
N MET A 33 -12.18 -5.32 -5.22
CA MET A 33 -11.49 -4.17 -4.64
C MET A 33 -10.05 -4.05 -5.10
N HIS A 34 -9.33 -5.16 -5.21
CA HIS A 34 -7.97 -5.17 -5.77
C HIS A 34 -7.97 -4.70 -7.22
N GLU A 35 -8.83 -5.26 -8.06
CA GLU A 35 -8.91 -4.91 -9.48
C GLU A 35 -9.27 -3.44 -9.71
N VAL A 36 -10.27 -2.92 -9.01
CA VAL A 36 -10.65 -1.50 -9.09
C VAL A 36 -9.51 -0.62 -8.59
N GLY A 37 -8.87 -0.99 -7.48
CA GLY A 37 -7.73 -0.26 -6.92
C GLY A 37 -6.58 -0.18 -7.91
N ALA A 38 -6.23 -1.30 -8.55
CA ALA A 38 -5.17 -1.37 -9.54
C ALA A 38 -5.45 -0.44 -10.73
N LYS A 39 -6.64 -0.53 -11.32
CA LYS A 39 -7.01 0.27 -12.49
C LYS A 39 -7.08 1.77 -12.20
N CYS A 40 -7.51 2.17 -11.01
CA CYS A 40 -7.47 3.57 -10.59
C CYS A 40 -6.04 4.09 -10.46
N VAL A 41 -5.15 3.31 -9.85
CA VAL A 41 -3.75 3.73 -9.63
C VAL A 41 -2.93 3.72 -10.92
N THR A 42 -3.21 2.81 -11.86
CA THR A 42 -2.52 2.75 -13.16
C THR A 42 -3.07 3.71 -14.20
N GLY A 43 -4.19 4.39 -13.91
CA GLY A 43 -4.85 5.30 -14.85
C GLY A 43 -5.64 4.58 -15.95
N GLU A 44 -5.90 3.26 -15.83
CA GLU A 44 -6.81 2.55 -16.73
C GLU A 44 -8.26 3.00 -16.54
N PHE A 45 -8.60 3.46 -15.34
CA PHE A 45 -9.85 4.11 -15.01
C PHE A 45 -9.60 5.60 -14.73
N GLY A 46 -10.36 6.45 -15.38
CA GLY A 46 -10.21 7.88 -15.26
C GLY A 46 -9.06 8.45 -16.09
N ASP A 47 -8.60 9.60 -15.74
CA ASP A 47 -7.50 10.31 -16.41
C ASP A 47 -6.15 10.14 -15.70
N GLY A 48 -6.09 9.28 -14.66
CA GLY A 48 -4.91 9.10 -13.82
C GLY A 48 -4.62 10.31 -12.92
N GLU A 49 -5.63 11.13 -12.66
CA GLU A 49 -5.51 12.27 -11.78
C GLU A 49 -5.37 11.83 -10.31
N GLN A 50 -4.93 12.76 -9.47
CA GLN A 50 -4.67 12.49 -8.05
C GLN A 50 -5.90 11.92 -7.31
N ASP A 51 -7.10 12.36 -7.66
CA ASP A 51 -8.35 11.88 -7.04
C ASP A 51 -8.62 10.40 -7.36
N ASP A 52 -8.28 9.95 -8.58
CA ASP A 52 -8.38 8.55 -8.98
C ASP A 52 -7.39 7.67 -8.22
N ILE A 53 -6.16 8.15 -8.08
CA ILE A 53 -5.12 7.47 -7.30
C ILE A 53 -5.54 7.34 -5.84
N GLU A 54 -6.08 8.41 -5.23
CA GLU A 54 -6.58 8.36 -3.85
C GLU A 54 -7.76 7.38 -3.70
N LEU A 55 -8.65 7.33 -4.67
CA LEU A 55 -9.74 6.36 -4.72
C LEU A 55 -9.18 4.94 -4.78
N GLY A 56 -8.21 4.68 -5.65
CA GLY A 56 -7.53 3.38 -5.76
C GLY A 56 -6.88 2.94 -4.44
N ILE A 57 -6.20 3.84 -3.76
CA ILE A 57 -5.60 3.58 -2.44
C ILE A 57 -6.68 3.21 -1.41
N ARG A 58 -7.84 3.86 -1.43
CA ARG A 58 -8.97 3.52 -0.54
C ARG A 58 -9.49 2.12 -0.81
N PHE A 59 -9.57 1.69 -2.07
CA PHE A 59 -9.95 0.33 -2.43
C PHE A 59 -8.91 -0.70 -1.97
N TYR A 60 -7.62 -0.48 -2.21
CA TYR A 60 -6.57 -1.34 -1.69
C TYR A 60 -6.62 -1.48 -0.17
N LYS A 61 -6.75 -0.37 0.53
CA LYS A 61 -6.86 -0.39 1.99
C LYS A 61 -8.07 -1.19 2.46
N LYS A 62 -9.24 -1.02 1.83
CA LYS A 62 -10.45 -1.75 2.18
C LYS A 62 -10.32 -3.23 1.88
N GLY A 63 -9.81 -3.61 0.70
CA GLY A 63 -9.54 -5.01 0.34
C GLY A 63 -8.53 -5.67 1.29
N ALA A 64 -7.47 -4.96 1.67
CA ALA A 64 -6.50 -5.42 2.66
C ALA A 64 -7.13 -5.69 4.04
N MET A 65 -8.04 -4.82 4.48
CA MET A 65 -8.81 -5.03 5.73
C MET A 65 -9.75 -6.23 5.65
N LEU A 66 -10.29 -6.53 4.48
CA LEU A 66 -11.13 -7.71 4.23
C LEU A 66 -10.32 -9.00 4.06
N GLY A 67 -9.00 -8.92 4.11
CA GLY A 67 -8.12 -10.08 4.07
C GLY A 67 -7.72 -10.52 2.66
N ASP A 68 -7.83 -9.64 1.65
CA ASP A 68 -7.26 -9.89 0.34
C ASP A 68 -5.74 -9.75 0.40
N ILE A 69 -5.03 -10.80 -0.06
CA ILE A 69 -3.57 -10.85 0.06
C ILE A 69 -2.87 -9.88 -0.90
N ASP A 70 -3.41 -9.70 -2.10
CA ASP A 70 -2.85 -8.78 -3.09
C ASP A 70 -3.05 -7.33 -2.67
N CYS A 71 -4.24 -7.00 -2.14
CA CYS A 71 -4.47 -5.69 -1.53
C CYS A 71 -3.54 -5.43 -0.33
N GLN A 72 -3.30 -6.44 0.52
CA GLN A 72 -2.38 -6.33 1.65
C GLN A 72 -0.94 -6.05 1.18
N TRP A 73 -0.52 -6.74 0.13
CA TRP A 73 0.79 -6.57 -0.48
C TRP A 73 0.95 -5.19 -1.13
N ASP A 74 0.05 -4.83 -2.04
CA ASP A 74 0.14 -3.58 -2.80
C ASP A 74 0.05 -2.36 -1.88
N TYR A 75 -0.86 -2.39 -0.90
CA TYR A 75 -0.96 -1.33 0.08
C TYR A 75 0.31 -1.22 0.96
N ALA A 76 0.92 -2.35 1.32
CA ALA A 76 2.20 -2.37 2.03
C ALA A 76 3.34 -1.79 1.17
N MET A 77 3.40 -2.14 -0.10
CA MET A 77 4.39 -1.62 -1.05
C MET A 77 4.29 -0.11 -1.22
N MET A 78 3.08 0.43 -1.38
CA MET A 78 2.85 1.88 -1.46
C MET A 78 3.32 2.60 -0.19
N LEU A 79 3.02 2.06 0.99
CA LEU A 79 3.50 2.59 2.26
C LEU A 79 5.03 2.49 2.41
N TYR A 80 5.64 1.47 1.83
CA TYR A 80 7.08 1.28 1.87
C TYR A 80 7.83 2.20 0.91
N SER A 81 7.38 2.28 -0.33
CA SER A 81 7.99 3.13 -1.37
C SER A 81 7.74 4.60 -1.11
N GLY A 82 6.56 4.95 -0.64
CA GLY A 82 6.07 6.33 -0.57
C GLY A 82 5.54 6.83 -1.91
N GLU A 83 5.28 5.91 -2.85
CA GLU A 83 4.63 6.22 -4.11
C GLU A 83 3.14 6.43 -3.88
N HIS A 84 2.60 7.49 -4.44
CA HIS A 84 1.19 7.91 -4.34
C HIS A 84 0.69 8.28 -2.93
N MET A 85 1.46 8.02 -1.88
CA MET A 85 1.09 8.34 -0.50
C MET A 85 2.32 8.55 0.39
N PRO A 86 2.21 9.25 1.54
CA PRO A 86 3.34 9.44 2.44
C PRO A 86 3.92 8.11 2.93
N ARG A 87 5.25 8.00 2.84
CA ARG A 87 6.00 6.81 3.25
C ARG A 87 5.87 6.52 4.73
N ASP A 88 5.43 5.32 5.07
CA ASP A 88 5.31 4.83 6.45
C ASP A 88 5.77 3.38 6.58
N LYS A 89 7.07 3.19 6.84
CA LYS A 89 7.68 1.86 6.97
C LYS A 89 7.10 1.02 8.12
N ARG A 90 6.57 1.66 9.18
CA ARG A 90 5.98 0.92 10.29
C ARG A 90 4.63 0.33 9.91
N LYS A 91 3.82 1.10 9.18
CA LYS A 91 2.56 0.60 8.63
C LYS A 91 2.81 -0.43 7.53
N ALA A 92 3.82 -0.21 6.66
CA ALA A 92 4.22 -1.20 5.68
C ALA A 92 4.58 -2.54 6.34
N LEU A 93 5.41 -2.52 7.40
CA LEU A 93 5.77 -3.72 8.17
C LEU A 93 4.55 -4.45 8.72
N PHE A 94 3.55 -3.72 9.23
CA PHE A 94 2.30 -4.30 9.72
C PHE A 94 1.55 -5.04 8.59
N TRP A 95 1.44 -4.43 7.41
CA TRP A 95 0.70 -5.02 6.30
C TRP A 95 1.45 -6.18 5.63
N PHE A 96 2.78 -6.12 5.50
CA PHE A 96 3.59 -7.28 5.08
C PHE A 96 3.43 -8.45 6.05
N LYS A 97 3.38 -8.18 7.36
CA LYS A 97 3.09 -9.21 8.35
C LYS A 97 1.71 -9.84 8.14
N LYS A 98 0.68 -9.04 7.89
CA LYS A 98 -0.67 -9.52 7.58
C LYS A 98 -0.71 -10.38 6.33
N ALA A 99 -0.01 -9.98 5.26
CA ALA A 99 0.06 -10.75 4.02
C ALA A 99 0.77 -12.09 4.21
N MET A 100 1.93 -12.13 4.89
CA MET A 100 2.65 -13.39 5.12
C MET A 100 1.90 -14.36 6.04
N GLU A 101 1.09 -13.86 6.97
CA GLU A 101 0.28 -14.65 7.93
C GLU A 101 -1.16 -14.88 7.42
N ASN A 102 -1.49 -14.48 6.18
CA ASN A 102 -2.84 -14.54 5.66
C ASN A 102 -3.40 -15.99 5.66
N PRO A 103 -4.47 -16.29 6.41
CA PRO A 103 -4.99 -17.65 6.52
C PRO A 103 -5.80 -18.08 5.28
N SER A 104 -6.24 -17.13 4.46
CA SER A 104 -7.07 -17.39 3.29
C SER A 104 -6.27 -17.78 2.05
N ALA A 105 -4.94 -17.66 2.09
CA ALA A 105 -4.08 -18.01 0.97
C ALA A 105 -4.02 -19.51 0.77
N ALA A 106 -4.59 -20.01 -0.32
CA ALA A 106 -4.70 -21.43 -0.64
C ALA A 106 -4.13 -21.80 -2.03
N SER A 107 -4.15 -20.88 -2.98
CA SER A 107 -3.58 -21.11 -4.32
C SER A 107 -2.06 -21.02 -4.32
N ALA A 108 -1.40 -21.66 -5.30
CA ALA A 108 0.04 -21.57 -5.46
C ALA A 108 0.54 -20.11 -5.58
N TYR A 109 -0.19 -19.29 -6.33
CA TYR A 109 0.08 -17.87 -6.46
C TYR A 109 0.03 -17.12 -5.12
N GLU A 110 -1.02 -17.34 -4.33
CA GLU A 110 -1.16 -16.70 -3.01
C GLU A 110 -0.08 -17.16 -2.03
N LEU A 111 0.38 -18.42 -2.14
CA LEU A 111 1.48 -18.94 -1.35
C LEU A 111 2.82 -18.30 -1.74
N ASP A 112 3.05 -18.04 -3.02
CA ASP A 112 4.23 -17.29 -3.47
C ASP A 112 4.16 -15.84 -3.00
N ARG A 113 3.00 -15.21 -3.06
CA ARG A 113 2.79 -13.86 -2.50
C ARG A 113 3.10 -13.80 -0.99
N LYS A 114 2.79 -14.86 -0.23
CA LYS A 114 3.18 -14.97 1.19
C LYS A 114 4.69 -15.04 1.38
N LYS A 115 5.43 -15.69 0.49
CA LYS A 115 6.89 -15.74 0.55
C LYS A 115 7.49 -14.37 0.29
N ASP A 116 7.01 -13.67 -0.75
CA ASP A 116 7.44 -12.32 -1.07
C ASP A 116 7.17 -11.37 0.11
N ALA A 117 6.00 -11.48 0.71
CA ALA A 117 5.63 -10.67 1.87
C ALA A 117 6.52 -10.94 3.09
N ARG A 118 6.97 -12.19 3.28
CA ARG A 118 7.92 -12.54 4.34
C ARG A 118 9.29 -11.91 4.09
N GLU A 119 9.77 -11.97 2.86
CA GLU A 119 11.04 -11.36 2.49
C GLU A 119 11.03 -9.85 2.72
N MET A 120 10.01 -9.17 2.23
CA MET A 120 9.83 -7.73 2.45
C MET A 120 9.67 -7.38 3.93
N TYR A 121 8.96 -8.20 4.69
CA TYR A 121 8.86 -8.02 6.14
C TYR A 121 10.22 -8.02 6.83
N GLU A 122 11.10 -8.97 6.51
CA GLU A 122 12.44 -9.04 7.11
C GLU A 122 13.32 -7.87 6.67
N ILE A 123 13.26 -7.46 5.40
CA ILE A 123 13.97 -6.27 4.89
C ILE A 123 13.56 -5.01 5.67
N VAL A 124 12.26 -4.73 5.73
CA VAL A 124 11.75 -3.52 6.40
C VAL A 124 12.04 -3.55 7.91
N ARG A 125 11.94 -4.72 8.53
CA ARG A 125 12.29 -4.93 9.95
C ARG A 125 13.75 -4.61 10.23
N ALA A 126 14.66 -5.10 9.39
CA ALA A 126 16.10 -4.84 9.50
C ALA A 126 16.42 -3.35 9.35
N GLU A 127 15.82 -2.67 8.37
CA GLU A 127 15.98 -1.23 8.17
C GLU A 127 15.51 -0.40 9.38
N LEU A 128 14.37 -0.77 9.97
CA LEU A 128 13.85 -0.11 11.17
C LEU A 128 14.73 -0.35 12.40
N ALA A 129 15.33 -1.55 12.52
CA ALA A 129 16.27 -1.89 13.59
C ALA A 129 17.60 -1.14 13.44
N GLY A 130 18.12 -1.03 12.22
CA GLY A 130 19.34 -0.27 11.91
C GLY A 130 19.22 1.21 12.28
N LYS A 131 18.08 1.83 11.99
CA LYS A 131 17.80 3.23 12.40
C LYS A 131 17.78 3.42 13.92
N LYS A 132 17.29 2.46 14.69
CA LYS A 132 17.30 2.52 16.15
C LYS A 132 18.72 2.49 16.73
N LYS A 133 19.64 1.70 16.14
CA LYS A 133 21.05 1.62 16.55
C LYS A 133 21.80 2.92 16.23
N ALA A 134 21.56 3.51 15.07
CA ALA A 134 22.15 4.78 14.65
C ALA A 134 21.68 5.98 15.53
N GLY A 135 20.40 5.99 15.90
CA GLY A 135 19.84 7.03 16.78
C GLY A 135 20.35 6.97 18.23
N LYS A 136 20.72 5.77 18.72
CA LYS A 136 21.30 5.62 20.07
C LYS A 136 22.76 6.07 20.17
N LYS A 137 23.52 6.09 19.07
CA LYS A 137 24.93 6.55 19.05
C LYS A 137 25.09 8.07 19.09
N LYS A 138 24.03 8.86 18.96
CA LYS A 138 24.08 10.33 18.98
C LYS A 138 23.81 10.99 20.32
N LYS A 139 23.69 10.26 21.43
CA LYS A 139 23.73 10.87 22.75
C LYS A 139 25.18 10.95 23.21
N GLN A 140 25.85 12.06 22.87
CA GLN A 140 27.12 12.42 23.49
C GLN A 140 26.93 12.55 25.00
N PRO A 141 27.96 12.16 25.81
CA PRO A 141 27.97 12.43 27.22
C PRO A 141 27.97 13.96 27.42
N ARG A 142 27.10 14.44 28.31
CA ARG A 142 27.09 15.85 28.72
C ARG A 142 28.45 16.17 29.36
N ASP A 143 29.12 17.18 28.83
CA ASP A 143 30.35 17.73 29.39
C ASP A 143 30.18 18.01 30.87
N LEU A 144 30.97 17.30 31.66
CA LEU A 144 31.16 17.64 33.09
C LEU A 144 31.86 18.99 33.17
N LYS A 145 31.15 20.02 33.58
CA LYS A 145 31.75 21.31 33.92
C LYS A 145 32.82 21.12 35.01
N PRO A 146 34.03 21.67 34.89
CA PRO A 146 35.03 21.60 35.94
C PRO A 146 34.51 22.36 37.18
N LYS A 147 34.61 21.73 38.36
CA LYS A 147 34.37 22.38 39.64
C LYS A 147 35.43 23.46 39.82
N LYS A 148 34.98 24.71 39.99
CA LYS A 148 35.83 25.80 40.50
C LYS A 148 36.22 25.48 41.93
N THR A 149 37.49 25.25 42.18
CA THR A 149 38.10 25.27 43.50
C THR A 149 38.37 26.75 43.85
N SER A 150 37.81 27.18 44.95
CA SER A 150 38.17 28.44 45.64
C SER A 150 39.47 28.31 46.36
#